data_41aadf42fbfeb66a7c02dfee5c9272df
#
_entry.id   41aadf42fbfeb66a7c02dfee5c9272df
#
_cell.length_a   1.000
_cell.length_b   1.000
_cell.length_c   1.000
_cell.angle_alpha   90.00
_cell.angle_beta   90.00
_cell.angle_gamma   90.00
#
_symmetry.space_group_name_H-M   'P 1'
#
loop_
_entity.id
_entity.type
_entity.pdbx_description
1 polymer ?
#
loop_
_entity_poly.entity_id
_entity_poly.type
_entity_poly.pdbx_seq_one_letter_code
_entity_poly.pdbx_strand_id
1 'polypeptide(L)'
;MNRILLFPILIFFIAPPLFAAQQRSQHDVESDNSALTLLHNTIAEMIQNESGQELEKIADKFPLTNYTDFTISTEASIKTIKKPSTKISNDEWQAFINTNFSADSENGEVNCKLVDLDGDGERDLIINSYSGGTGLFSYTGVLKRVGDKFVDINNNAEDDTQVITGALYSENGRGANQWGQWVRINDQAYALWFNGEYDEDTFYLLRPFNTDIKIPSITIYYHYEYGSFSIKSQDEGKQLNPALNDHDKEQLINSLNNKKYYLKKQKEEQEQEPICPVPAGTSSEDAAHYKTEIAGSYLTQPVAVIPVWLNGTCFIGSLESYFGRGELMTISSPKDLNILGTYSITGLRHIKSIKSEWKSREENIPL
;
A
#
# COMPACT_ATOMS: atom_id res chain seq x y z
N MET A 1 22.82 78.88 8.86
CA MET A 1 23.57 77.63 9.18
C MET A 1 22.48 76.57 9.61
N ASN A 2 21.98 75.77 8.65
CA ASN A 2 21.00 74.75 8.89
C ASN A 2 21.73 73.43 9.00
N ARG A 3 21.66 72.79 10.19
CA ARG A 3 22.17 71.45 10.41
C ARG A 3 21.06 70.44 10.08
N ILE A 4 21.28 69.67 9.00
CA ILE A 4 20.42 68.53 8.65
C ILE A 4 20.88 67.34 9.50
N LEU A 5 19.99 66.85 10.41
CA LEU A 5 20.15 65.63 11.16
C LEU A 5 19.72 64.45 10.26
N LEU A 6 20.70 63.67 9.82
CA LEU A 6 20.46 62.37 9.16
C LEU A 6 20.21 61.29 10.23
N PHE A 7 18.97 60.77 10.27
CA PHE A 7 18.65 59.57 11.05
C PHE A 7 18.99 58.34 10.20
N PRO A 8 19.74 57.40 10.71
CA PRO A 8 19.92 56.12 10.00
C PRO A 8 18.65 55.29 10.13
N ILE A 9 18.03 54.98 8.98
CA ILE A 9 16.93 53.99 8.90
C ILE A 9 17.57 52.59 9.01
N LEU A 10 17.35 51.97 10.16
CA LEU A 10 17.74 50.56 10.39
C LEU A 10 16.69 49.68 9.70
N ILE A 11 17.01 49.18 8.50
CA ILE A 11 16.17 48.20 7.81
C ILE A 11 16.42 46.83 8.46
N PHE A 12 15.48 46.40 9.30
CA PHE A 12 15.43 45.00 9.74
C PHE A 12 14.99 44.14 8.57
N PHE A 13 15.96 43.41 7.98
CA PHE A 13 15.63 42.27 7.15
C PHE A 13 15.06 41.19 8.03
N ILE A 14 13.74 41.07 8.07
CA ILE A 14 13.06 39.87 8.57
C ILE A 14 13.26 38.83 7.47
N ALA A 15 14.28 37.97 7.62
CA ALA A 15 14.39 36.77 6.82
C ALA A 15 13.12 35.93 7.05
N PRO A 16 12.44 35.49 5.99
CA PRO A 16 11.33 34.55 6.19
C PRO A 16 11.86 33.31 6.92
N PRO A 17 11.12 32.73 7.86
CA PRO A 17 11.52 31.48 8.47
C PRO A 17 11.67 30.45 7.35
N LEU A 18 12.91 30.03 7.07
CA LEU A 18 13.16 28.79 6.35
C LEU A 18 12.52 27.69 7.20
N PHE A 19 11.39 27.18 6.77
CA PHE A 19 10.86 25.89 7.25
C PHE A 19 11.87 24.84 6.81
N ALA A 20 12.88 24.61 7.65
CA ALA A 20 13.73 23.46 7.54
C ALA A 20 12.80 22.26 7.74
N ALA A 21 12.70 21.38 6.75
CA ALA A 21 12.20 20.03 6.95
C ALA A 21 12.88 19.52 8.24
N GLN A 22 12.10 19.18 9.24
CA GLN A 22 12.62 18.87 10.57
C GLN A 22 13.51 17.63 10.41
N GLN A 23 14.81 17.87 10.45
CA GLN A 23 15.80 16.82 10.23
C GLN A 23 15.65 15.83 11.38
N ARG A 24 15.36 14.58 11.06
CA ARG A 24 15.14 13.48 11.98
C ARG A 24 16.26 13.46 13.04
N SER A 25 15.91 13.35 14.29
CA SER A 25 16.91 13.24 15.36
C SER A 25 17.65 11.90 15.23
N GLN A 26 18.92 11.86 15.61
CA GLN A 26 19.68 10.61 15.64
C GLN A 26 19.01 9.56 16.55
N HIS A 27 18.38 10.00 17.63
CA HIS A 27 17.62 9.16 18.56
C HIS A 27 16.42 8.49 17.87
N ASP A 28 15.70 9.18 17.01
CA ASP A 28 14.57 8.60 16.27
C ASP A 28 15.03 7.52 15.29
N VAL A 29 16.15 7.75 14.59
CA VAL A 29 16.73 6.75 13.69
C VAL A 29 17.16 5.49 14.44
N GLU A 30 17.79 5.64 15.60
CA GLU A 30 18.21 4.51 16.45
C GLU A 30 16.99 3.74 16.99
N SER A 31 15.95 4.44 17.44
CA SER A 31 14.69 3.85 17.89
C SER A 31 14.02 3.04 16.80
N ASP A 32 13.93 3.59 15.58
CA ASP A 32 13.31 2.89 14.44
C ASP A 32 14.14 1.70 13.97
N ASN A 33 15.46 1.77 13.96
CA ASN A 33 16.31 0.62 13.66
C ASN A 33 16.13 -0.51 14.69
N SER A 34 15.97 -0.16 15.96
CA SER A 34 15.69 -1.13 17.03
C SER A 34 14.31 -1.78 16.86
N ALA A 35 13.28 -0.98 16.56
CA ALA A 35 11.93 -1.47 16.27
C ALA A 35 11.89 -2.36 15.03
N LEU A 36 12.59 -1.94 13.97
CA LEU A 36 12.72 -2.70 12.72
C LEU A 36 13.39 -4.06 12.95
N THR A 37 14.44 -4.09 13.77
CA THR A 37 15.15 -5.34 14.13
C THR A 37 14.24 -6.29 14.90
N LEU A 38 13.50 -5.78 15.89
CA LEU A 38 12.59 -6.61 16.69
C LEU A 38 11.44 -7.15 15.85
N LEU A 39 10.84 -6.32 14.99
CA LEU A 39 9.79 -6.74 14.08
C LEU A 39 10.30 -7.79 13.07
N HIS A 40 11.50 -7.61 12.50
CA HIS A 40 12.13 -8.58 11.60
C HIS A 40 12.29 -9.96 12.27
N ASN A 41 12.84 -9.99 13.47
CA ASN A 41 13.03 -11.24 14.19
C ASN A 41 11.70 -11.93 14.49
N THR A 42 10.70 -11.16 14.91
CA THR A 42 9.35 -11.71 15.18
C THR A 42 8.71 -12.30 13.91
N ILE A 43 8.80 -11.61 12.78
CA ILE A 43 8.33 -12.12 11.47
C ILE A 43 9.06 -13.41 11.12
N ALA A 44 10.39 -13.44 11.26
CA ALA A 44 11.20 -14.61 10.95
C ALA A 44 10.83 -15.82 11.84
N GLU A 45 10.58 -15.59 13.13
CA GLU A 45 10.11 -16.62 14.06
C GLU A 45 8.70 -17.14 13.70
N MET A 46 7.77 -16.25 13.35
CA MET A 46 6.42 -16.64 12.93
C MET A 46 6.45 -17.50 11.67
N ILE A 47 7.29 -17.15 10.71
CA ILE A 47 7.45 -17.90 9.47
C ILE A 47 8.03 -19.29 9.71
N GLN A 48 8.96 -19.42 10.64
CA GLN A 48 9.59 -20.73 10.97
C GLN A 48 8.64 -21.67 11.72
N ASN A 49 7.78 -21.12 12.59
CA ASN A 49 6.94 -21.92 13.48
C ASN A 49 5.54 -22.20 12.91
N GLU A 50 5.08 -21.37 12.02
CA GLU A 50 3.72 -21.41 11.48
C GLU A 50 3.79 -21.31 9.95
N SER A 51 2.97 -22.07 9.25
CA SER A 51 2.98 -22.18 7.77
C SER A 51 2.62 -20.86 7.03
N GLY A 52 3.19 -19.72 7.42
CA GLY A 52 3.11 -18.43 6.74
C GLY A 52 1.73 -17.75 6.69
N GLN A 53 0.68 -18.42 7.17
CA GLN A 53 -0.72 -17.94 7.06
C GLN A 53 -1.13 -16.96 8.17
N GLU A 54 -0.29 -16.69 9.17
CA GLU A 54 -0.66 -15.89 10.32
C GLU A 54 0.06 -14.52 10.43
N LEU A 55 0.67 -14.04 9.34
CA LEU A 55 1.34 -12.73 9.34
C LEU A 55 0.38 -11.57 9.66
N GLU A 56 -0.91 -11.72 9.41
CA GLU A 56 -1.94 -10.76 9.84
C GLU A 56 -2.02 -10.59 11.36
N LYS A 57 -1.53 -11.58 12.13
CA LYS A 57 -1.49 -11.54 13.61
C LYS A 57 -0.21 -10.94 14.17
N ILE A 58 0.69 -10.41 13.34
CA ILE A 58 1.95 -9.82 13.81
C ILE A 58 1.72 -8.68 14.80
N ALA A 59 0.67 -7.89 14.59
CA ALA A 59 0.32 -6.80 15.50
C ALA A 59 -0.07 -7.27 16.92
N ASP A 60 -0.56 -8.51 17.08
CA ASP A 60 -0.89 -9.08 18.39
C ASP A 60 0.37 -9.28 19.27
N LYS A 61 1.55 -9.35 18.65
CA LYS A 61 2.84 -9.41 19.35
C LYS A 61 3.27 -8.06 19.92
N PHE A 62 2.70 -6.96 19.42
CA PHE A 62 3.04 -5.59 19.75
C PHE A 62 1.78 -4.75 20.06
N PRO A 63 0.94 -5.15 21.02
CA PRO A 63 -0.36 -4.53 21.21
C PRO A 63 -0.24 -3.05 21.61
N LEU A 64 -0.96 -2.19 20.91
CA LEU A 64 -1.23 -0.83 21.37
C LEU A 64 -2.25 -0.92 22.53
N THR A 65 -1.93 -0.35 23.67
CA THR A 65 -2.77 -0.38 24.88
C THR A 65 -3.22 1.03 25.27
N ASN A 66 -4.12 1.13 26.26
CA ASN A 66 -4.59 2.40 26.84
C ASN A 66 -5.25 3.34 25.81
N TYR A 67 -6.03 2.78 24.89
CA TYR A 67 -6.79 3.55 23.92
C TYR A 67 -8.30 3.52 24.21
N THR A 68 -9.03 4.44 23.56
CA THR A 68 -10.49 4.48 23.58
C THR A 68 -11.00 4.66 22.16
N ASP A 69 -11.70 3.64 21.65
CA ASP A 69 -12.40 3.70 20.37
C ASP A 69 -13.76 4.38 20.54
N PHE A 70 -14.14 5.14 19.51
CA PHE A 70 -15.49 5.69 19.39
C PHE A 70 -15.78 6.02 17.93
N THR A 71 -17.07 6.12 17.60
CA THR A 71 -17.55 6.47 16.24
C THR A 71 -18.35 7.76 16.33
N ILE A 72 -18.23 8.60 15.31
CA ILE A 72 -19.02 9.81 15.14
C ILE A 72 -19.76 9.79 13.82
N SER A 73 -20.97 10.37 13.79
CA SER A 73 -21.70 10.58 12.55
C SER A 73 -21.23 11.85 11.87
N THR A 74 -21.02 11.78 10.54
CA THR A 74 -20.66 12.94 9.71
C THR A 74 -21.88 13.81 9.36
N GLU A 75 -23.09 13.26 9.51
CA GLU A 75 -24.34 13.99 9.24
C GLU A 75 -24.71 14.96 10.34
N ALA A 76 -24.24 14.75 11.57
CA ALA A 76 -24.54 15.59 12.72
C ALA A 76 -23.49 16.68 12.92
N SER A 77 -23.96 17.91 13.25
CA SER A 77 -22.99 18.92 13.71
C SER A 77 -22.24 18.42 14.94
N ILE A 78 -20.93 18.46 14.89
CA ILE A 78 -20.03 18.01 15.97
C ILE A 78 -20.41 18.63 17.33
N LYS A 79 -20.90 19.87 17.34
CA LYS A 79 -21.34 20.58 18.56
C LYS A 79 -22.60 19.99 19.21
N THR A 80 -23.35 19.16 18.47
CA THR A 80 -24.56 18.51 18.97
C THR A 80 -24.39 17.07 19.35
N ILE A 81 -23.23 16.46 18.99
CA ILE A 81 -22.92 15.08 19.30
C ILE A 81 -22.63 14.95 20.80
N LYS A 82 -23.29 13.98 21.45
CA LYS A 82 -22.99 13.66 22.86
C LYS A 82 -21.68 12.86 22.93
N LYS A 83 -20.93 13.10 24.02
CA LYS A 83 -19.72 12.34 24.32
C LYS A 83 -20.01 10.82 24.29
N PRO A 84 -19.40 10.06 23.38
CA PRO A 84 -19.83 8.68 23.10
C PRO A 84 -19.36 7.65 24.15
N SER A 85 -18.40 8.02 25.00
CA SER A 85 -17.83 7.11 26.01
C SER A 85 -17.47 7.85 27.28
N THR A 86 -17.68 7.19 28.44
CA THR A 86 -17.22 7.68 29.75
C THR A 86 -15.69 7.58 29.91
N LYS A 87 -15.01 6.80 29.08
CA LYS A 87 -13.56 6.69 29.03
C LYS A 87 -12.87 7.88 28.35
N ILE A 88 -13.64 8.75 27.70
CA ILE A 88 -13.18 10.03 27.16
C ILE A 88 -13.37 11.07 28.27
N SER A 89 -12.31 11.78 28.66
CA SER A 89 -12.40 12.87 29.63
C SER A 89 -13.21 14.05 29.07
N ASN A 90 -13.63 14.98 29.92
CA ASN A 90 -14.32 16.17 29.45
C ASN A 90 -13.39 17.09 28.65
N ASP A 91 -12.11 17.16 29.03
CA ASP A 91 -11.10 17.99 28.37
C ASP A 91 -10.78 17.44 26.97
N GLU A 92 -10.63 16.12 26.83
CA GLU A 92 -10.44 15.47 25.53
C GLU A 92 -11.65 15.68 24.62
N TRP A 93 -12.87 15.55 25.17
CA TRP A 93 -14.08 15.78 24.41
C TRP A 93 -14.23 17.25 23.99
N GLN A 94 -13.88 18.18 24.87
CA GLN A 94 -13.87 19.60 24.54
C GLN A 94 -12.85 19.90 23.44
N ALA A 95 -11.66 19.31 23.52
CA ALA A 95 -10.66 19.44 22.47
C ALA A 95 -11.13 18.89 21.13
N PHE A 96 -11.81 17.75 21.13
CA PHE A 96 -12.42 17.21 19.93
C PHE A 96 -13.44 18.18 19.31
N ILE A 97 -14.30 18.78 20.13
CA ILE A 97 -15.28 19.79 19.69
C ILE A 97 -14.57 21.05 19.14
N ASN A 98 -13.51 21.51 19.79
CA ASN A 98 -12.76 22.70 19.39
C ASN A 98 -11.96 22.50 18.10
N THR A 99 -11.67 21.26 17.73
CA THR A 99 -10.90 20.91 16.53
C THR A 99 -11.62 21.27 15.22
N ASN A 100 -12.92 21.57 15.28
CA ASN A 100 -13.75 21.82 14.09
C ASN A 100 -13.60 20.74 13.02
N PHE A 101 -13.62 19.49 13.49
CA PHE A 101 -13.38 18.31 12.69
C PHE A 101 -14.38 18.21 11.52
N SER A 102 -13.84 18.06 10.32
CA SER A 102 -14.61 17.72 9.13
C SER A 102 -13.99 16.46 8.53
N ALA A 103 -14.74 15.40 8.48
CA ALA A 103 -14.35 14.21 7.74
C ALA A 103 -15.51 13.82 6.84
N ASP A 104 -15.22 13.66 5.57
CA ASP A 104 -16.13 13.03 4.64
C ASP A 104 -16.02 11.51 4.78
N SER A 105 -17.17 10.86 4.88
CA SER A 105 -17.25 9.41 4.88
C SER A 105 -18.50 8.97 4.13
N GLU A 106 -18.33 8.10 3.14
CA GLU A 106 -19.43 7.65 2.27
C GLU A 106 -20.52 6.90 3.06
N ASN A 107 -20.15 6.24 4.16
CA ASN A 107 -21.10 5.53 5.03
C ASN A 107 -21.69 6.41 6.15
N GLY A 108 -21.37 7.71 6.17
CA GLY A 108 -21.87 8.66 7.16
C GLY A 108 -21.25 8.53 8.55
N GLU A 109 -20.22 7.70 8.74
CA GLU A 109 -19.57 7.44 10.01
C GLU A 109 -18.05 7.51 9.90
N VAL A 110 -17.40 8.01 10.96
CA VAL A 110 -15.95 8.06 11.10
C VAL A 110 -15.54 7.34 12.38
N ASN A 111 -14.60 6.42 12.26
CA ASN A 111 -14.02 5.72 13.39
C ASN A 111 -12.85 6.52 13.97
N CYS A 112 -12.91 6.75 15.27
CA CYS A 112 -11.92 7.51 16.01
C CYS A 112 -11.29 6.67 17.12
N LYS A 113 -10.01 6.92 17.41
CA LYS A 113 -9.30 6.30 18.53
C LYS A 113 -8.46 7.35 19.25
N LEU A 114 -8.67 7.48 20.56
CA LEU A 114 -7.82 8.30 21.46
C LEU A 114 -6.74 7.44 22.07
N VAL A 115 -5.48 7.82 21.90
CA VAL A 115 -4.31 7.13 22.42
C VAL A 115 -3.10 8.06 22.45
N ASP A 116 -2.27 7.96 23.46
CA ASP A 116 -0.98 8.65 23.52
C ASP A 116 0.00 8.01 22.52
N LEU A 117 0.29 8.71 21.43
CA LEU A 117 1.09 8.19 20.30
C LEU A 117 2.57 8.53 20.43
N ASP A 118 2.93 9.60 21.10
CA ASP A 118 4.32 10.06 21.22
C ASP A 118 4.89 10.03 22.67
N GLY A 119 4.10 9.60 23.63
CA GLY A 119 4.53 9.39 25.00
C GLY A 119 4.56 10.67 25.84
N ASP A 120 3.88 11.75 25.42
CA ASP A 120 3.85 13.01 26.14
C ASP A 120 2.81 13.03 27.30
N GLY A 121 2.01 11.97 27.42
CA GLY A 121 0.98 11.78 28.46
C GLY A 121 -0.38 12.34 28.08
N GLU A 122 -0.51 13.05 26.97
CA GLU A 122 -1.78 13.47 26.37
C GLU A 122 -2.18 12.49 25.26
N ARG A 123 -3.48 12.18 25.18
CA ARG A 123 -3.94 11.28 24.12
C ARG A 123 -4.22 12.04 22.85
N ASP A 124 -3.64 11.55 21.76
CA ASP A 124 -3.83 12.01 20.39
C ASP A 124 -5.05 11.36 19.74
N LEU A 125 -5.39 11.79 18.54
CA LEU A 125 -6.55 11.32 17.81
C LEU A 125 -6.14 10.62 16.51
N ILE A 126 -6.49 9.35 16.39
CA ILE A 126 -6.47 8.61 15.13
C ILE A 126 -7.86 8.68 14.53
N ILE A 127 -7.93 8.89 13.23
CA ILE A 127 -9.16 8.99 12.46
C ILE A 127 -9.08 8.02 11.30
N ASN A 128 -10.12 7.18 11.14
CA ASN A 128 -10.30 6.34 9.98
C ASN A 128 -11.62 6.67 9.29
N SER A 129 -11.53 7.07 8.03
CA SER A 129 -12.64 7.50 7.19
C SER A 129 -12.76 6.60 5.97
N TYR A 130 -13.95 6.10 5.70
CA TYR A 130 -14.27 5.31 4.52
C TYR A 130 -14.76 6.20 3.39
N SER A 131 -13.98 6.33 2.32
CA SER A 131 -14.31 7.13 1.14
C SER A 131 -15.00 6.35 0.03
N GLY A 132 -15.10 5.01 0.16
CA GLY A 132 -15.78 4.17 -0.83
C GLY A 132 -15.09 4.13 -2.19
N GLY A 133 -15.87 4.34 -3.25
CA GLY A 133 -15.41 4.24 -4.62
C GLY A 133 -15.19 2.80 -5.09
N THR A 134 -14.67 2.63 -6.32
CA THR A 134 -14.46 1.29 -6.92
C THR A 134 -13.44 0.43 -6.16
N GLY A 135 -12.47 1.07 -5.49
CA GLY A 135 -11.44 0.41 -4.68
C GLY A 135 -11.87 0.20 -3.22
N LEU A 136 -13.04 0.67 -2.78
CA LEU A 136 -13.45 0.66 -1.38
C LEU A 136 -12.37 1.28 -0.46
N PHE A 137 -11.94 2.49 -0.82
CA PHE A 137 -10.83 3.16 -0.13
C PHE A 137 -11.21 3.62 1.26
N SER A 138 -10.27 3.47 2.19
CA SER A 138 -10.29 4.10 3.50
C SER A 138 -8.98 4.85 3.75
N TYR A 139 -9.06 5.92 4.53
CA TYR A 139 -7.94 6.80 4.85
C TYR A 139 -7.76 6.86 6.36
N THR A 140 -6.53 6.73 6.82
CA THR A 140 -6.18 6.86 8.23
C THR A 140 -5.33 8.11 8.42
N GLY A 141 -5.82 9.06 9.20
CA GLY A 141 -5.13 10.28 9.61
C GLY A 141 -4.82 10.30 11.10
N VAL A 142 -3.89 11.15 11.50
CA VAL A 142 -3.51 11.35 12.91
C VAL A 142 -3.46 12.84 13.23
N LEU A 143 -4.03 13.21 14.36
CA LEU A 143 -3.99 14.58 14.89
C LEU A 143 -3.35 14.57 16.28
N LYS A 144 -2.32 15.40 16.47
CA LYS A 144 -1.68 15.58 17.77
C LYS A 144 -2.52 16.44 18.69
N ARG A 145 -2.60 16.06 19.98
CA ARG A 145 -3.18 16.92 21.00
C ARG A 145 -2.26 18.13 21.23
N VAL A 146 -2.81 19.34 21.09
CA VAL A 146 -2.13 20.60 21.35
C VAL A 146 -3.05 21.49 22.20
N GLY A 147 -2.87 21.47 23.49
CA GLY A 147 -3.71 22.21 24.44
C GLY A 147 -5.18 21.80 24.36
N ASP A 148 -6.06 22.68 23.91
CA ASP A 148 -7.50 22.48 23.88
C ASP A 148 -8.05 22.02 22.53
N LYS A 149 -7.20 21.56 21.60
CA LYS A 149 -7.60 21.03 20.28
C LYS A 149 -6.67 19.92 19.78
N PHE A 150 -7.11 19.20 18.75
CA PHE A 150 -6.27 18.30 17.97
C PHE A 150 -5.83 19.00 16.69
N VAL A 151 -4.58 18.80 16.27
CA VAL A 151 -3.95 19.51 15.16
C VAL A 151 -3.26 18.52 14.23
N ASP A 152 -3.48 18.65 12.94
CA ASP A 152 -2.66 17.98 11.94
C ASP A 152 -1.32 18.71 11.81
N ILE A 153 -0.30 18.20 12.49
CA ILE A 153 1.03 18.82 12.50
C ILE A 153 1.83 18.54 11.22
N ASN A 154 1.37 17.65 10.38
CA ASN A 154 2.00 17.31 9.10
C ASN A 154 1.44 18.18 7.96
N ASN A 155 0.36 18.89 8.21
CA ASN A 155 -0.27 19.77 7.24
C ASN A 155 0.14 21.22 7.46
N ASN A 156 0.91 21.78 6.53
CA ASN A 156 1.32 23.20 6.51
C ASN A 156 0.28 24.13 5.85
N ALA A 157 -0.95 23.66 5.61
CA ALA A 157 -1.98 24.49 5.00
C ALA A 157 -2.42 25.57 6.00
N GLU A 158 -2.31 26.85 5.60
CA GLU A 158 -2.83 27.99 6.35
C GLU A 158 -4.37 28.01 6.43
N ASP A 159 -5.04 27.03 5.85
CA ASP A 159 -6.49 26.91 5.81
C ASP A 159 -6.99 26.01 6.95
N ASP A 160 -7.41 26.65 8.02
CA ASP A 160 -8.01 26.03 9.23
C ASP A 160 -9.32 25.26 8.96
N THR A 161 -9.79 25.18 7.70
CA THR A 161 -11.09 24.61 7.34
C THR A 161 -11.07 23.13 6.96
N GLN A 162 -9.89 22.53 6.71
CA GLN A 162 -9.75 21.12 6.37
C GLN A 162 -8.86 20.39 7.38
N VAL A 163 -9.47 19.64 8.28
CA VAL A 163 -8.76 18.98 9.39
C VAL A 163 -8.04 17.69 8.98
N ILE A 164 -8.37 17.10 7.84
CA ILE A 164 -7.64 15.93 7.31
C ILE A 164 -7.29 16.20 5.86
N THR A 165 -6.16 16.86 5.65
CA THR A 165 -5.60 17.05 4.31
C THR A 165 -4.44 16.10 4.03
N GLY A 166 -3.86 15.45 5.06
CA GLY A 166 -2.79 14.47 4.95
C GLY A 166 -3.14 13.15 5.65
N ALA A 167 -3.58 12.15 4.92
CA ALA A 167 -3.66 10.81 5.48
C ALA A 167 -2.25 10.30 5.82
N LEU A 168 -2.11 9.56 6.91
CA LEU A 168 -0.88 8.84 7.22
C LEU A 168 -0.66 7.71 6.21
N TYR A 169 -1.74 7.03 5.83
CA TYR A 169 -1.83 6.03 4.77
C TYR A 169 -3.28 5.84 4.32
N SER A 170 -3.44 5.23 3.14
CA SER A 170 -4.74 4.73 2.68
C SER A 170 -4.70 3.22 2.45
N GLU A 171 -5.86 2.61 2.40
CA GLU A 171 -6.06 1.19 2.11
C GLU A 171 -7.05 1.04 0.98
N ASN A 172 -6.72 0.17 0.02
CA ASN A 172 -7.62 -0.28 -1.02
C ASN A 172 -8.27 -1.59 -0.56
N GLY A 173 -9.53 -1.52 -0.18
CA GLY A 173 -10.31 -2.68 0.31
C GLY A 173 -10.76 -3.65 -0.79
N ARG A 174 -10.57 -3.27 -2.06
CA ARG A 174 -10.90 -4.11 -3.23
C ARG A 174 -9.80 -3.99 -4.28
N GLY A 175 -9.13 -5.07 -4.58
CA GLY A 175 -8.11 -5.13 -5.63
C GLY A 175 -6.68 -4.97 -5.12
N ALA A 176 -6.48 -4.80 -3.81
CA ALA A 176 -5.19 -4.88 -3.16
C ALA A 176 -5.26 -5.80 -1.93
N ASN A 177 -4.11 -6.30 -1.50
CA ASN A 177 -3.95 -7.03 -0.26
C ASN A 177 -3.26 -6.11 0.74
N GLN A 178 -4.03 -5.16 1.28
CA GLN A 178 -3.54 -4.09 2.14
C GLN A 178 -4.29 -4.08 3.47
N TRP A 179 -3.60 -3.77 4.54
CA TRP A 179 -4.20 -3.49 5.84
C TRP A 179 -3.27 -2.66 6.71
N GLY A 180 -3.82 -1.94 7.67
CA GLY A 180 -3.09 -1.16 8.66
C GLY A 180 -3.52 -1.52 10.07
N GLN A 181 -2.56 -1.64 10.98
CA GLN A 181 -2.79 -1.89 12.40
C GLN A 181 -1.86 -1.03 13.25
N TRP A 182 -2.33 -0.64 14.43
CA TRP A 182 -1.53 0.15 15.35
C TRP A 182 -0.79 -0.75 16.33
N VAL A 183 0.50 -0.53 16.44
CA VAL A 183 1.41 -1.31 17.30
C VAL A 183 2.24 -0.40 18.19
N ARG A 184 2.74 -0.96 19.32
CA ARG A 184 3.73 -0.29 20.17
C ARG A 184 4.98 -1.15 20.27
N ILE A 185 6.09 -0.63 19.78
CA ILE A 185 7.39 -1.32 19.76
C ILE A 185 8.40 -0.42 20.48
N ASN A 186 9.05 -0.94 21.54
CA ASN A 186 10.01 -0.19 22.37
C ASN A 186 9.44 1.17 22.85
N ASP A 187 8.22 1.15 23.39
CA ASP A 187 7.47 2.31 23.88
C ASP A 187 7.05 3.34 22.81
N GLN A 188 7.45 3.17 21.56
CA GLN A 188 7.05 4.01 20.45
C GLN A 188 5.82 3.43 19.71
N ALA A 189 4.79 4.25 19.45
CA ALA A 189 3.67 3.86 18.62
C ALA A 189 4.01 3.97 17.12
N TYR A 190 3.53 3.00 16.33
CA TYR A 190 3.63 2.98 14.88
C TYR A 190 2.30 2.54 14.29
N ALA A 191 1.97 3.06 13.11
CA ALA A 191 1.06 2.37 12.23
C ALA A 191 1.87 1.33 11.43
N LEU A 192 1.57 0.06 11.64
CA LEU A 192 2.10 -1.05 10.86
C LEU A 192 1.22 -1.22 9.62
N TRP A 193 1.67 -0.69 8.49
CA TRP A 193 0.96 -0.80 7.24
C TRP A 193 1.54 -1.91 6.38
N PHE A 194 0.67 -2.75 5.84
CA PHE A 194 1.03 -3.92 5.05
C PHE A 194 0.55 -3.76 3.61
N ASN A 195 1.41 -4.14 2.66
CA ASN A 195 1.07 -4.28 1.25
C ASN A 195 1.59 -5.64 0.75
N GLY A 196 0.66 -6.51 0.37
CA GLY A 196 0.97 -7.82 -0.20
C GLY A 196 0.86 -7.79 -1.71
N GLU A 197 1.95 -8.15 -2.38
CA GLU A 197 2.03 -8.32 -3.82
C GLU A 197 2.29 -9.79 -4.18
N TYR A 198 2.37 -10.08 -5.47
CA TYR A 198 2.59 -11.45 -5.95
C TYR A 198 3.90 -12.05 -5.43
N ASP A 199 5.02 -11.34 -5.62
CA ASP A 199 6.37 -11.81 -5.31
C ASP A 199 6.96 -11.22 -4.03
N GLU A 200 6.24 -10.29 -3.37
CA GLU A 200 6.68 -9.70 -2.12
C GLU A 200 5.53 -9.27 -1.21
N ASP A 201 5.74 -9.40 0.09
CA ASP A 201 4.91 -8.80 1.15
C ASP A 201 5.77 -7.78 1.90
N THR A 202 5.29 -6.55 2.02
CA THR A 202 6.04 -5.50 2.71
C THR A 202 5.26 -4.95 3.89
N PHE A 203 5.94 -4.87 5.03
CA PHE A 203 5.50 -4.22 6.25
C PHE A 203 6.22 -2.88 6.40
N TYR A 204 5.49 -1.80 6.61
CA TYR A 204 6.03 -0.47 6.80
C TYR A 204 5.72 0.01 8.22
N LEU A 205 6.72 0.56 8.91
CA LEU A 205 6.56 1.19 10.22
C LEU A 205 6.40 2.70 10.04
N LEU A 206 5.18 3.20 10.10
CA LEU A 206 4.87 4.62 9.94
C LEU A 206 4.79 5.29 11.31
N ARG A 207 5.63 6.29 11.57
CA ARG A 207 5.49 7.13 12.75
C ARG A 207 4.28 8.05 12.61
N PRO A 208 3.49 8.27 13.68
CA PRO A 208 2.25 9.04 13.63
C PRO A 208 2.44 10.48 13.13
N PHE A 209 3.49 11.15 13.60
CA PHE A 209 3.70 12.59 13.40
C PHE A 209 4.97 12.87 12.60
N ASN A 210 5.29 11.99 11.64
CA ASN A 210 6.48 12.10 10.85
C ASN A 210 6.19 11.87 9.36
N THR A 211 6.58 12.82 8.53
CA THR A 211 6.48 12.78 7.07
C THR A 211 7.82 12.47 6.40
N ASP A 212 8.69 11.73 7.08
CA ASP A 212 10.00 11.37 6.52
C ASP A 212 9.88 10.77 5.11
N ILE A 213 10.80 11.18 4.24
CA ILE A 213 10.88 10.69 2.87
C ILE A 213 11.17 9.18 2.83
N LYS A 214 11.88 8.66 3.85
CA LYS A 214 12.21 7.24 3.97
C LYS A 214 11.62 6.65 5.24
N ILE A 215 11.01 5.49 5.11
CA ILE A 215 10.36 4.74 6.17
C ILE A 215 11.00 3.36 6.37
N PRO A 216 11.13 2.89 7.63
CA PRO A 216 11.61 1.55 7.91
C PRO A 216 10.61 0.52 7.42
N SER A 217 11.09 -0.51 6.75
CA SER A 217 10.27 -1.56 6.16
C SER A 217 10.93 -2.93 6.23
N ILE A 218 10.09 -3.96 6.22
CA ILE A 218 10.50 -5.36 6.10
C ILE A 218 9.79 -5.94 4.89
N THR A 219 10.58 -6.44 3.95
CA THR A 219 10.06 -7.10 2.76
C THR A 219 10.39 -8.59 2.78
N ILE A 220 9.35 -9.40 2.64
CA ILE A 220 9.43 -10.85 2.46
C ILE A 220 9.33 -11.10 0.97
N TYR A 221 10.38 -11.64 0.36
CA TYR A 221 10.41 -12.01 -1.04
C TYR A 221 10.05 -13.47 -1.22
N TYR A 222 9.26 -13.77 -2.25
CA TYR A 222 8.80 -15.11 -2.55
C TYR A 222 9.25 -15.58 -3.92
N HIS A 223 9.13 -16.89 -4.13
CA HIS A 223 9.09 -17.52 -5.43
C HIS A 223 7.92 -18.51 -5.45
N TYR A 224 7.43 -18.78 -6.63
CA TYR A 224 6.32 -19.72 -6.84
C TYR A 224 6.80 -20.97 -7.53
N GLU A 225 6.23 -22.10 -7.13
CA GLU A 225 6.34 -23.38 -7.81
C GLU A 225 4.94 -23.80 -8.25
N TYR A 226 4.73 -23.86 -9.56
CA TYR A 226 3.44 -24.18 -10.15
C TYR A 226 3.31 -25.69 -10.32
N GLY A 227 2.20 -26.26 -9.86
CA GLY A 227 1.97 -27.71 -9.86
C GLY A 227 0.77 -28.16 -10.70
N SER A 228 -0.19 -27.29 -10.96
CA SER A 228 -1.40 -27.70 -11.66
C SER A 228 -2.12 -26.58 -12.39
N PHE A 229 -2.82 -26.96 -13.46
CA PHE A 229 -3.77 -26.13 -14.18
C PHE A 229 -5.18 -26.63 -13.98
N SER A 230 -6.12 -25.73 -13.76
CA SER A 230 -7.54 -26.00 -13.88
C SER A 230 -8.17 -25.03 -14.86
N ILE A 231 -9.17 -25.51 -15.60
CA ILE A 231 -9.94 -24.64 -16.50
C ILE A 231 -10.92 -23.85 -15.64
N LYS A 232 -10.83 -22.52 -15.65
CA LYS A 232 -11.84 -21.67 -15.05
C LYS A 232 -12.90 -21.38 -16.11
N SER A 233 -14.02 -22.09 -16.06
CA SER A 233 -15.21 -21.73 -16.81
C SER A 233 -15.83 -20.50 -16.12
N GLN A 234 -15.56 -19.30 -16.64
CA GLN A 234 -16.32 -18.11 -16.22
C GLN A 234 -17.59 -17.90 -17.04
N ASP A 235 -17.69 -18.54 -18.20
CA ASP A 235 -18.89 -18.52 -19.03
C ASP A 235 -19.39 -19.96 -19.20
N GLU A 236 -20.48 -20.31 -18.52
CA GLU A 236 -21.22 -21.53 -18.81
C GLU A 236 -21.63 -21.51 -20.29
N GLY A 237 -20.93 -22.28 -21.11
CA GLY A 237 -21.29 -22.49 -22.53
C GLY A 237 -20.24 -22.16 -23.59
N LYS A 238 -19.14 -21.48 -23.29
CA LYS A 238 -18.03 -21.32 -24.25
C LYS A 238 -16.96 -22.37 -24.00
N GLN A 239 -16.90 -23.36 -24.88
CA GLN A 239 -15.75 -24.27 -24.94
C GLN A 239 -14.50 -23.45 -25.22
N LEU A 240 -13.54 -23.46 -24.26
CA LEU A 240 -12.24 -22.81 -24.45
C LEU A 240 -11.53 -23.49 -25.63
N ASN A 241 -11.13 -22.68 -26.60
CA ASN A 241 -10.38 -23.15 -27.74
C ASN A 241 -9.07 -22.34 -27.83
N PRO A 242 -7.88 -22.95 -27.80
CA PRO A 242 -7.65 -24.40 -27.87
C PRO A 242 -7.77 -25.10 -26.51
N ALA A 243 -8.27 -26.32 -26.51
CA ALA A 243 -8.22 -27.19 -25.34
C ALA A 243 -6.74 -27.60 -25.14
N LEU A 244 -6.17 -27.23 -23.98
CA LEU A 244 -4.84 -27.71 -23.59
C LEU A 244 -4.90 -29.19 -23.26
N ASN A 245 -4.14 -30.01 -23.98
CA ASN A 245 -3.92 -31.39 -23.58
C ASN A 245 -2.93 -31.47 -22.40
N ASP A 246 -2.77 -32.64 -21.81
CA ASP A 246 -1.92 -32.80 -20.62
C ASP A 246 -0.44 -32.49 -20.89
N HIS A 247 0.05 -32.78 -22.09
CA HIS A 247 1.39 -32.43 -22.52
C HIS A 247 1.60 -30.91 -22.62
N ASP A 248 0.61 -30.18 -23.19
CA ASP A 248 0.66 -28.72 -23.27
C ASP A 248 0.66 -28.08 -21.88
N LYS A 249 -0.16 -28.63 -20.94
CA LYS A 249 -0.19 -28.18 -19.54
C LYS A 249 1.16 -28.40 -18.85
N GLU A 250 1.76 -29.57 -19.04
CA GLU A 250 3.09 -29.89 -18.48
C GLU A 250 4.17 -28.94 -19.03
N GLN A 251 4.17 -28.68 -20.34
CA GLN A 251 5.11 -27.74 -20.94
C GLN A 251 4.93 -26.32 -20.39
N LEU A 252 3.69 -25.88 -20.20
CA LEU A 252 3.37 -24.58 -19.59
C LEU A 252 3.89 -24.49 -18.17
N ILE A 253 3.61 -25.49 -17.32
CA ILE A 253 4.10 -25.57 -15.94
C ILE A 253 5.63 -25.52 -15.93
N ASN A 254 6.29 -26.31 -16.76
CA ASN A 254 7.74 -26.31 -16.87
C ASN A 254 8.29 -24.95 -17.32
N SER A 255 7.62 -24.30 -18.25
CA SER A 255 7.97 -22.94 -18.68
C SER A 255 7.81 -21.94 -17.52
N LEU A 256 6.73 -22.01 -16.77
CA LEU A 256 6.48 -21.20 -15.59
C LEU A 256 7.55 -21.44 -14.49
N ASN A 257 7.95 -22.64 -14.22
CA ASN A 257 8.93 -22.97 -13.18
C ASN A 257 10.38 -22.67 -13.59
N ASN A 258 10.70 -22.65 -14.89
CA ASN A 258 12.05 -22.38 -15.40
C ASN A 258 12.44 -20.90 -15.52
N LYS A 259 11.58 -19.97 -15.07
CA LYS A 259 11.88 -18.53 -14.86
C LYS A 259 12.47 -17.75 -16.05
N LYS A 260 12.09 -18.05 -17.27
CA LYS A 260 12.38 -17.18 -18.40
C LYS A 260 11.24 -16.17 -18.63
N TYR A 261 10.86 -15.45 -17.54
CA TYR A 261 9.74 -14.50 -17.61
C TYR A 261 10.20 -13.08 -17.75
N TYR A 262 9.45 -12.32 -18.51
CA TYR A 262 9.49 -10.88 -18.55
C TYR A 262 8.62 -10.34 -17.40
N LEU A 263 9.20 -10.16 -16.22
CA LEU A 263 8.57 -9.43 -15.13
C LEU A 263 8.50 -7.94 -15.51
N LYS A 264 7.36 -7.31 -15.37
CA LYS A 264 7.09 -5.91 -15.74
C LYS A 264 7.94 -4.86 -14.99
N LYS A 265 8.74 -5.21 -14.00
CA LYS A 265 9.63 -4.28 -13.30
C LYS A 265 10.85 -3.82 -14.13
N GLN A 266 10.92 -4.12 -15.42
CA GLN A 266 11.95 -3.56 -16.29
C GLN A 266 11.42 -2.30 -16.96
N LYS A 267 11.98 -1.18 -16.50
CA LYS A 267 12.03 0.18 -17.08
C LYS A 267 11.26 0.38 -18.39
N GLU A 268 10.39 1.36 -18.39
CA GLU A 268 9.49 1.82 -19.44
C GLU A 268 10.13 2.17 -20.81
N GLU A 269 11.44 2.00 -20.99
CA GLU A 269 12.17 2.49 -22.17
C GLU A 269 12.98 1.44 -22.95
N GLN A 270 12.97 0.16 -22.58
CA GLN A 270 13.61 -0.86 -23.43
C GLN A 270 12.63 -1.41 -24.44
N GLU A 271 13.00 -1.35 -25.73
CA GLU A 271 12.30 -2.07 -26.79
C GLU A 271 12.08 -3.53 -26.36
N GLN A 272 10.84 -3.87 -26.04
CA GLN A 272 10.48 -5.23 -25.66
C GLN A 272 10.64 -6.13 -26.88
N GLU A 273 11.40 -7.20 -26.75
CA GLU A 273 11.47 -8.23 -27.77
C GLU A 273 10.08 -8.89 -27.96
N PRO A 274 9.72 -9.27 -29.18
CA PRO A 274 8.49 -9.98 -29.44
C PRO A 274 8.39 -11.27 -28.60
N ILE A 275 7.26 -11.47 -27.93
CA ILE A 275 6.99 -12.70 -27.15
C ILE A 275 6.89 -13.91 -28.09
N CYS A 276 6.21 -13.75 -29.22
CA CYS A 276 6.16 -14.74 -30.29
C CYS A 276 6.96 -14.27 -31.50
N PRO A 277 7.56 -15.21 -32.27
CA PRO A 277 8.21 -14.86 -33.54
C PRO A 277 7.28 -14.11 -34.48
N VAL A 278 7.73 -12.97 -34.98
CA VAL A 278 6.98 -12.17 -35.97
C VAL A 278 7.07 -12.86 -37.33
N PRO A 279 5.97 -13.21 -37.99
CA PRO A 279 5.99 -13.83 -39.33
C PRO A 279 6.68 -12.92 -40.35
N ALA A 280 7.39 -13.54 -41.30
CA ALA A 280 8.03 -12.79 -42.36
C ALA A 280 7.00 -12.04 -43.21
N GLY A 281 7.25 -10.76 -43.49
CA GLY A 281 6.36 -9.90 -44.26
C GLY A 281 5.23 -9.23 -43.45
N THR A 282 5.20 -9.40 -42.12
CA THR A 282 4.29 -8.67 -41.25
C THR A 282 4.59 -7.17 -41.30
N SER A 283 3.56 -6.32 -41.38
CA SER A 283 3.73 -4.86 -41.30
C SER A 283 4.28 -4.45 -39.92
N SER A 284 4.89 -3.27 -39.81
CA SER A 284 5.38 -2.74 -38.53
C SER A 284 4.24 -2.50 -37.52
N GLU A 285 3.05 -2.16 -38.00
CA GLU A 285 1.84 -1.98 -37.19
C GLU A 285 1.36 -3.32 -36.63
N ASP A 286 1.24 -4.34 -37.48
CA ASP A 286 0.85 -5.69 -37.05
C ASP A 286 1.92 -6.35 -36.19
N ALA A 287 3.21 -6.06 -36.42
CA ALA A 287 4.30 -6.58 -35.61
C ALA A 287 4.24 -6.10 -34.14
N ALA A 288 3.61 -4.94 -33.90
CA ALA A 288 3.40 -4.45 -32.53
C ALA A 288 2.53 -5.40 -31.68
N HIS A 289 1.63 -6.14 -32.29
CA HIS A 289 0.79 -7.13 -31.59
C HIS A 289 1.58 -8.32 -31.03
N TYR A 290 2.76 -8.60 -31.57
CA TYR A 290 3.66 -9.63 -31.04
C TYR A 290 4.44 -9.19 -29.80
N LYS A 291 4.40 -7.88 -29.49
CA LYS A 291 4.94 -7.25 -28.30
C LYS A 291 3.75 -6.91 -27.39
N THR A 292 3.46 -7.74 -26.40
CA THR A 292 2.31 -7.52 -25.55
C THR A 292 2.70 -6.78 -24.29
N GLU A 293 2.05 -5.66 -24.01
CA GLU A 293 2.08 -5.06 -22.70
C GLU A 293 1.27 -5.93 -21.73
N ILE A 294 1.81 -6.16 -20.55
CA ILE A 294 1.07 -6.81 -19.49
C ILE A 294 0.07 -5.80 -18.94
N ALA A 295 -1.20 -5.97 -19.26
CA ALA A 295 -2.27 -5.14 -18.73
C ALA A 295 -3.05 -5.92 -17.69
N GLY A 296 -2.83 -5.62 -16.41
CA GLY A 296 -3.68 -6.11 -15.33
C GLY A 296 -5.00 -5.35 -15.27
N SER A 297 -6.01 -5.96 -14.67
CA SER A 297 -7.23 -5.27 -14.24
C SER A 297 -7.01 -4.63 -12.87
N TYR A 298 -8.00 -3.86 -12.39
CA TYR A 298 -7.97 -3.34 -11.01
C TYR A 298 -8.10 -4.45 -9.94
N LEU A 299 -8.41 -5.68 -10.32
CA LEU A 299 -8.51 -6.84 -9.43
C LEU A 299 -7.31 -7.79 -9.55
N THR A 300 -6.46 -7.60 -10.54
CA THR A 300 -5.34 -8.49 -10.79
C THR A 300 -4.06 -7.71 -11.04
N GLN A 301 -2.96 -8.24 -10.54
CA GLN A 301 -1.62 -7.75 -10.79
C GLN A 301 -1.00 -8.56 -11.93
N PRO A 302 -0.51 -7.91 -12.98
CA PRO A 302 0.22 -8.60 -14.04
C PRO A 302 1.55 -9.10 -13.49
N VAL A 303 1.83 -10.39 -13.70
CA VAL A 303 3.00 -11.07 -13.17
C VAL A 303 4.03 -11.32 -14.26
N ALA A 304 3.60 -11.96 -15.36
CA ALA A 304 4.50 -12.34 -16.44
C ALA A 304 3.76 -12.51 -17.76
N VAL A 305 4.50 -12.35 -18.88
CA VAL A 305 4.06 -12.78 -20.21
C VAL A 305 5.04 -13.81 -20.73
N ILE A 306 4.53 -14.91 -21.28
CA ILE A 306 5.32 -16.02 -21.78
C ILE A 306 4.86 -16.48 -23.17
N PRO A 307 5.75 -17.01 -24.01
CA PRO A 307 5.33 -17.70 -25.24
C PRO A 307 4.71 -19.06 -24.90
N VAL A 308 3.54 -19.34 -25.44
CA VAL A 308 2.82 -20.61 -25.32
C VAL A 308 2.77 -21.28 -26.69
N TRP A 309 3.41 -22.44 -26.80
CA TRP A 309 3.47 -23.18 -28.07
C TRP A 309 2.43 -24.30 -28.09
N LEU A 310 1.45 -24.18 -28.98
CA LEU A 310 0.41 -25.18 -29.18
C LEU A 310 0.43 -25.65 -30.64
N ASN A 311 0.67 -26.91 -30.88
CA ASN A 311 0.74 -27.51 -32.23
C ASN A 311 1.65 -26.73 -33.21
N GLY A 312 2.80 -26.24 -32.70
CA GLY A 312 3.74 -25.48 -33.50
C GLY A 312 3.39 -24.01 -33.74
N THR A 313 2.27 -23.53 -33.21
CA THR A 313 1.86 -22.13 -33.24
C THR A 313 2.15 -21.45 -31.91
N CYS A 314 2.76 -20.28 -31.94
CA CYS A 314 3.02 -19.49 -30.76
C CYS A 314 1.82 -18.60 -30.42
N PHE A 315 1.42 -18.63 -29.17
CA PHE A 315 0.43 -17.78 -28.53
C PHE A 315 1.06 -16.99 -27.39
N ILE A 316 0.40 -15.95 -26.95
CA ILE A 316 0.84 -15.13 -25.83
C ILE A 316 0.08 -15.58 -24.59
N GLY A 317 0.83 -16.01 -23.57
CA GLY A 317 0.29 -16.34 -22.25
C GLY A 317 0.55 -15.18 -21.28
N SER A 318 -0.49 -14.57 -20.73
CA SER A 318 -0.40 -13.55 -19.70
C SER A 318 -0.77 -14.13 -18.36
N LEU A 319 0.18 -14.15 -17.41
CA LEU A 319 -0.05 -14.58 -16.04
C LEU A 319 -0.44 -13.36 -15.19
N GLU A 320 -1.57 -13.46 -14.52
CA GLU A 320 -2.08 -12.45 -13.61
C GLU A 320 -2.35 -13.04 -12.24
N SER A 321 -2.04 -12.32 -11.18
CA SER A 321 -2.34 -12.70 -9.80
C SER A 321 -3.38 -11.78 -9.20
N TYR A 322 -4.26 -12.33 -8.37
CA TYR A 322 -5.17 -11.56 -7.50
C TYR A 322 -4.42 -11.12 -6.23
N PHE A 323 -3.48 -10.21 -6.36
CA PHE A 323 -2.71 -9.68 -5.24
C PHE A 323 -2.24 -10.78 -4.26
N GLY A 324 -1.66 -11.87 -4.81
CA GLY A 324 -1.13 -12.99 -4.05
C GLY A 324 -2.14 -14.06 -3.62
N ARG A 325 -3.41 -13.95 -4.05
CA ARG A 325 -4.47 -14.91 -3.63
C ARG A 325 -4.91 -15.92 -4.69
N GLY A 326 -4.36 -15.85 -5.88
CA GLY A 326 -4.70 -16.77 -6.97
C GLY A 326 -4.15 -16.29 -8.29
N GLU A 327 -3.93 -17.18 -9.23
CA GLU A 327 -3.35 -16.87 -10.51
C GLU A 327 -4.28 -17.25 -11.66
N LEU A 328 -4.28 -16.39 -12.66
CA LEU A 328 -4.94 -16.61 -13.94
C LEU A 328 -3.91 -16.59 -15.06
N MET A 329 -3.99 -17.55 -15.96
CA MET A 329 -3.29 -17.52 -17.24
C MET A 329 -4.27 -17.28 -18.36
N THR A 330 -4.13 -16.16 -19.05
CA THR A 330 -4.89 -15.85 -20.27
C THR A 330 -4.02 -16.15 -21.47
N ILE A 331 -4.53 -16.95 -22.41
CA ILE A 331 -3.84 -17.27 -23.67
C ILE A 331 -4.51 -16.50 -24.78
N SER A 332 -3.73 -15.71 -25.53
CA SER A 332 -4.20 -14.83 -26.58
C SER A 332 -3.45 -15.07 -27.90
N SER A 333 -4.13 -14.83 -29.01
CA SER A 333 -3.52 -14.81 -30.33
C SER A 333 -2.62 -13.59 -30.48
N PRO A 334 -1.36 -13.74 -30.93
CA PRO A 334 -0.47 -12.59 -31.15
C PRO A 334 -0.91 -11.73 -32.36
N LYS A 335 -1.80 -12.24 -33.22
CA LYS A 335 -2.24 -11.54 -34.44
C LYS A 335 -3.26 -10.45 -34.14
N ASP A 336 -4.20 -10.71 -33.25
CA ASP A 336 -5.37 -9.87 -33.03
C ASP A 336 -5.69 -9.72 -31.52
N LEU A 337 -4.84 -10.26 -30.64
CA LEU A 337 -4.96 -10.28 -29.18
C LEU A 337 -6.29 -10.89 -28.68
N ASN A 338 -6.99 -11.62 -29.53
CA ASN A 338 -8.21 -12.32 -29.12
C ASN A 338 -7.86 -13.38 -28.06
N ILE A 339 -8.59 -13.34 -26.95
CA ILE A 339 -8.47 -14.32 -25.88
C ILE A 339 -9.02 -15.65 -26.34
N LEU A 340 -8.17 -16.67 -26.33
CA LEU A 340 -8.51 -18.04 -26.72
C LEU A 340 -8.92 -18.88 -25.52
N GLY A 341 -8.43 -18.53 -24.33
CA GLY A 341 -8.79 -19.22 -23.10
C GLY A 341 -8.20 -18.56 -21.87
N THR A 342 -8.87 -18.78 -20.73
CA THR A 342 -8.40 -18.36 -19.40
C THR A 342 -8.38 -19.57 -18.49
N TYR A 343 -7.27 -19.75 -17.78
CA TYR A 343 -7.01 -20.90 -16.93
C TYR A 343 -6.66 -20.43 -15.53
N SER A 344 -7.14 -21.14 -14.51
CA SER A 344 -6.61 -20.97 -13.16
C SER A 344 -5.35 -21.79 -13.01
N ILE A 345 -4.33 -21.18 -12.41
CA ILE A 345 -3.07 -21.84 -12.05
C ILE A 345 -2.99 -21.90 -10.54
N THR A 346 -2.46 -22.99 -10.01
CA THR A 346 -2.16 -23.12 -8.59
C THR A 346 -0.65 -23.18 -8.41
N GLY A 347 -0.10 -22.22 -7.69
CA GLY A 347 1.30 -22.17 -7.29
C GLY A 347 1.45 -22.28 -5.78
N LEU A 348 2.54 -22.91 -5.35
CA LEU A 348 2.99 -22.88 -3.97
C LEU A 348 3.95 -21.72 -3.79
N ARG A 349 3.64 -20.84 -2.83
CA ARG A 349 4.43 -19.65 -2.50
C ARG A 349 5.53 -20.03 -1.49
N HIS A 350 6.78 -19.92 -1.87
CA HIS A 350 7.92 -20.23 -1.03
C HIS A 350 8.71 -18.97 -0.70
N ILE A 351 9.10 -18.80 0.56
CA ILE A 351 9.91 -17.66 0.99
C ILE A 351 11.32 -17.80 0.42
N LYS A 352 11.78 -16.76 -0.24
CA LYS A 352 13.13 -16.65 -0.81
C LYS A 352 14.07 -15.93 0.15
N SER A 353 13.63 -14.83 0.73
CA SER A 353 14.41 -14.02 1.67
C SER A 353 13.52 -13.03 2.42
N ILE A 354 14.01 -12.57 3.57
CA ILE A 354 13.43 -11.47 4.34
C ILE A 354 14.48 -10.37 4.42
N LYS A 355 14.11 -9.12 4.18
CA LYS A 355 15.02 -7.98 4.23
C LYS A 355 14.43 -6.84 5.04
N SER A 356 15.28 -6.20 5.85
CA SER A 356 15.00 -4.91 6.46
C SER A 356 15.65 -3.81 5.63
N GLU A 357 14.90 -2.79 5.28
CA GLU A 357 15.36 -1.70 4.42
C GLU A 357 14.60 -0.40 4.72
N TRP A 358 15.07 0.70 4.15
CA TRP A 358 14.41 2.00 4.21
C TRP A 358 13.89 2.34 2.82
N LYS A 359 12.56 2.31 2.65
CA LYS A 359 11.88 2.58 1.37
C LYS A 359 11.44 4.04 1.28
N SER A 360 11.32 4.57 0.06
CA SER A 360 10.71 5.88 -0.20
C SER A 360 9.25 5.88 0.19
N ARG A 361 8.79 6.91 0.92
CA ARG A 361 7.39 7.06 1.31
C ARG A 361 6.51 7.32 0.08
N GLU A 362 6.89 8.27 -0.77
CA GLU A 362 6.10 8.68 -1.94
C GLU A 362 5.85 7.55 -2.93
N GLU A 363 6.82 6.64 -3.08
CA GLU A 363 6.73 5.53 -4.03
C GLU A 363 5.93 4.34 -3.49
N ASN A 364 5.75 4.24 -2.17
CA ASN A 364 5.27 3.00 -1.55
C ASN A 364 4.00 3.16 -0.71
N ILE A 365 3.71 4.35 -0.20
CA ILE A 365 2.52 4.59 0.63
C ILE A 365 1.49 5.37 -0.17
N PRO A 366 0.35 4.78 -0.52
CA PRO A 366 -0.72 5.49 -1.20
C PRO A 366 -1.38 6.50 -0.24
N LEU A 367 -1.57 7.71 -0.73
CA LEU A 367 -2.22 8.83 -0.03
C LEU A 367 -3.49 9.25 -0.77
#